data_652887eaae14f0710d4fb936cfaeaffa
#
_entry.id   652887eaae14f0710d4fb936cfaeaffa
#
_cell.length_a   1.000
_cell.length_b   1.000
_cell.length_c   1.000
_cell.angle_alpha   90.00
_cell.angle_beta   90.00
_cell.angle_gamma   90.00
#
_symmetry.space_group_name_H-M   'P 1'
#
loop_
_entity.id
_entity.type
_entity.pdbx_description
1 polymer ?
#
loop_
_entity_poly.entity_id
_entity_poly.type
_entity_poly.pdbx_seq_one_letter_code
_entity_poly.pdbx_strand_id
1 'polypeptide(L)'
;MRIAVVGTGGIGGPYGASLAAAGADVTFVARGAHLAAIRPIIGPKTAVIPLQNGVDAHERLIPVLGREAVMGGTAFVTGSIVAPGIVRQTGTYQRMTFGELDGRISERGHRLREMCEAAGFEGVLSSDIRVPIWEKFILLVPLSGLNALTRVPLGKWRDDPDLLALYEAALRETVAVGLAEGVKLSPDSVEKGMAMMRSMPPYHMTSMGNDLLRGNRLELPWFAGKVVELGRRHGIPTPVNGFIYAALKPHVNGAPA
;
A
#
# COMPACT_ATOMS: atom_id res chain seq x y z
N MET A 1 7.54 -12.93 20.84
CA MET A 1 6.60 -13.27 19.71
C MET A 1 7.44 -13.70 18.53
N ARG A 2 7.06 -14.74 17.80
CA ARG A 2 7.74 -15.13 16.55
C ARG A 2 7.08 -14.38 15.38
N ILE A 3 7.89 -13.90 14.45
CA ILE A 3 7.46 -13.12 13.29
C ILE A 3 7.96 -13.82 12.02
N ALA A 4 7.05 -14.06 11.07
CA ALA A 4 7.42 -14.48 9.73
C ALA A 4 7.20 -13.31 8.75
N VAL A 5 8.25 -12.89 8.07
CA VAL A 5 8.20 -11.86 7.03
C VAL A 5 8.14 -12.53 5.67
N VAL A 6 6.96 -12.53 5.05
CA VAL A 6 6.75 -13.12 3.74
C VAL A 6 7.00 -12.07 2.65
N GLY A 7 8.10 -12.24 1.93
CA GLY A 7 8.59 -11.29 0.93
C GLY A 7 9.63 -10.32 1.50
N THR A 8 10.87 -10.53 1.10
CA THR A 8 12.05 -9.77 1.53
C THR A 8 12.38 -8.60 0.58
N GLY A 9 11.34 -8.00 0.00
CA GLY A 9 11.47 -6.83 -0.88
C GLY A 9 11.61 -5.50 -0.14
N GLY A 10 11.39 -4.40 -0.85
CA GLY A 10 11.55 -3.03 -0.34
C GLY A 10 10.71 -2.68 0.89
N ILE A 11 9.64 -3.44 1.17
CA ILE A 11 8.81 -3.27 2.38
C ILE A 11 9.22 -4.29 3.45
N GLY A 12 9.11 -5.59 3.18
CA GLY A 12 9.36 -6.62 4.18
C GLY A 12 10.80 -6.68 4.68
N GLY A 13 11.78 -6.35 3.84
CA GLY A 13 13.19 -6.29 4.22
C GLY A 13 13.47 -5.32 5.38
N PRO A 14 13.17 -4.02 5.26
CA PRO A 14 13.43 -3.04 6.30
C PRO A 14 12.71 -3.35 7.63
N TYR A 15 11.41 -3.67 7.59
CA TYR A 15 10.67 -3.97 8.81
C TYR A 15 11.18 -5.23 9.51
N GLY A 16 11.41 -6.30 8.74
CA GLY A 16 11.93 -7.55 9.32
C GLY A 16 13.34 -7.38 9.89
N ALA A 17 14.21 -6.63 9.22
CA ALA A 17 15.56 -6.34 9.70
C ALA A 17 15.55 -5.53 11.01
N SER A 18 14.72 -4.46 11.09
CA SER A 18 14.58 -3.64 12.31
C SER A 18 14.07 -4.48 13.48
N LEU A 19 13.05 -5.31 13.26
CA LEU A 19 12.51 -6.21 14.29
C LEU A 19 13.53 -7.27 14.75
N ALA A 20 14.29 -7.85 13.82
CA ALA A 20 15.35 -8.82 14.15
C ALA A 20 16.49 -8.17 14.95
N ALA A 21 16.91 -6.95 14.55
CA ALA A 21 17.95 -6.19 15.27
C ALA A 21 17.52 -5.83 16.70
N ALA A 22 16.23 -5.64 16.94
CA ALA A 22 15.65 -5.44 18.27
C ALA A 22 15.44 -6.73 19.09
N GLY A 23 15.93 -7.88 18.60
CA GLY A 23 15.87 -9.16 19.30
C GLY A 23 14.58 -9.95 19.11
N ALA A 24 13.72 -9.58 18.16
CA ALA A 24 12.56 -10.38 17.80
C ALA A 24 13.01 -11.66 17.05
N ASP A 25 12.31 -12.76 17.32
CA ASP A 25 12.50 -14.02 16.56
C ASP A 25 11.82 -13.87 15.18
N VAL A 26 12.61 -13.45 14.18
CA VAL A 26 12.15 -13.14 12.82
C VAL A 26 12.62 -14.20 11.84
N THR A 27 11.68 -14.82 11.14
CA THR A 27 11.94 -15.70 10.00
C THR A 27 11.55 -15.01 8.69
N PHE A 28 12.49 -14.93 7.74
CA PHE A 28 12.21 -14.43 6.40
C PHE A 28 11.81 -15.57 5.46
N VAL A 29 10.68 -15.40 4.79
CA VAL A 29 10.15 -16.33 3.78
C VAL A 29 10.30 -15.69 2.40
N ALA A 30 11.23 -16.18 1.60
CA ALA A 30 11.46 -15.73 0.23
C ALA A 30 10.60 -16.52 -0.78
N ARG A 31 10.44 -16.00 -1.99
CA ARG A 31 9.46 -16.36 -3.03
C ARG A 31 9.29 -17.87 -3.35
N GLY A 32 8.05 -18.21 -3.68
CA GLY A 32 7.49 -19.47 -4.13
C GLY A 32 5.97 -19.44 -3.92
N ALA A 33 5.20 -20.47 -4.07
CA ALA A 33 3.73 -20.49 -3.98
C ALA A 33 3.20 -19.93 -2.63
N HIS A 34 3.22 -18.60 -2.49
CA HIS A 34 3.18 -17.87 -1.22
C HIS A 34 1.93 -18.14 -0.36
N LEU A 35 0.75 -18.21 -0.98
CA LEU A 35 -0.50 -18.33 -0.23
C LEU A 35 -0.68 -19.75 0.34
N ALA A 36 -0.31 -20.78 -0.43
CA ALA A 36 -0.34 -22.16 0.02
C ALA A 36 0.74 -22.46 1.09
N ALA A 37 1.89 -21.76 1.02
CA ALA A 37 2.96 -21.90 1.98
C ALA A 37 2.68 -21.22 3.33
N ILE A 38 1.78 -20.23 3.39
CA ILE A 38 1.43 -19.54 4.64
C ILE A 38 0.51 -20.41 5.52
N ARG A 39 -0.44 -21.13 4.92
CA ARG A 39 -1.42 -21.92 5.68
C ARG A 39 -0.82 -22.88 6.72
N PRO A 40 0.25 -23.65 6.45
CA PRO A 40 0.86 -24.55 7.43
C PRO A 40 1.51 -23.86 8.62
N ILE A 41 1.86 -22.57 8.51
CA ILE A 41 2.50 -21.81 9.62
C ILE A 41 1.48 -21.03 10.45
N ILE A 42 0.19 -21.09 10.11
CA ILE A 42 -0.88 -20.45 10.86
C ILE A 42 -1.30 -21.34 12.03
N GLY A 43 -1.10 -20.83 13.23
CA GLY A 43 -1.61 -21.41 14.47
C GLY A 43 -2.73 -20.55 15.07
N PRO A 44 -3.36 -20.99 16.15
CA PRO A 44 -4.52 -20.31 16.76
C PRO A 44 -4.23 -18.91 17.30
N LYS A 45 -2.94 -18.56 17.47
CA LYS A 45 -2.48 -17.24 17.92
C LYS A 45 -1.73 -16.46 16.84
N THR A 46 -1.75 -16.93 15.59
CA THR A 46 -1.07 -16.25 14.47
C THR A 46 -1.90 -15.07 13.99
N ALA A 47 -1.23 -13.92 13.78
CA ALA A 47 -1.79 -12.78 13.07
C ALA A 47 -1.09 -12.63 11.73
N VAL A 48 -1.87 -12.44 10.67
CA VAL A 48 -1.36 -12.14 9.31
C VAL A 48 -1.75 -10.72 8.95
N ILE A 49 -0.76 -9.89 8.67
CA ILE A 49 -0.94 -8.47 8.36
C ILE A 49 -0.41 -8.21 6.95
N PRO A 50 -1.29 -7.99 5.97
CA PRO A 50 -0.86 -7.60 4.63
C PRO A 50 -0.37 -6.15 4.64
N LEU A 51 0.83 -5.92 4.09
CA LEU A 51 1.42 -4.59 3.94
C LEU A 51 1.54 -4.17 2.46
N GLN A 52 0.92 -4.93 1.56
CA GLN A 52 0.83 -4.62 0.14
C GLN A 52 0.03 -3.33 -0.07
N ASN A 53 0.34 -2.62 -1.15
CA ASN A 53 -0.47 -1.50 -1.58
C ASN A 53 -1.86 -1.98 -2.05
N GLY A 54 -2.84 -1.07 -2.03
CA GLY A 54 -4.23 -1.37 -2.36
C GLY A 54 -5.09 -1.51 -1.11
N VAL A 55 -6.37 -1.83 -1.30
CA VAL A 55 -7.39 -1.82 -0.24
C VAL A 55 -8.00 -3.18 0.04
N ASP A 56 -7.74 -4.21 -0.78
CA ASP A 56 -8.41 -5.51 -0.73
C ASP A 56 -7.52 -6.69 -0.26
N ALA A 57 -6.29 -6.43 0.15
CA ALA A 57 -5.36 -7.50 0.51
C ALA A 57 -5.86 -8.38 1.66
N HIS A 58 -6.47 -7.79 2.68
CA HIS A 58 -7.08 -8.52 3.79
C HIS A 58 -8.30 -9.34 3.36
N GLU A 59 -9.15 -8.83 2.45
CA GLU A 59 -10.30 -9.54 1.91
C GLU A 59 -9.89 -10.81 1.14
N ARG A 60 -8.78 -10.74 0.43
CA ARG A 60 -8.22 -11.87 -0.33
C ARG A 60 -7.59 -12.95 0.57
N LEU A 61 -7.13 -12.57 1.76
CA LEU A 61 -6.54 -13.50 2.74
C LEU A 61 -7.60 -14.25 3.55
N ILE A 62 -8.72 -13.62 3.88
CA ILE A 62 -9.78 -14.17 4.74
C ILE A 62 -10.29 -15.54 4.27
N PRO A 63 -10.62 -15.77 2.98
CA PRO A 63 -11.11 -17.07 2.52
C PRO A 63 -10.12 -18.23 2.71
N VAL A 64 -8.83 -17.92 2.79
CA VAL A 64 -7.76 -18.94 2.90
C VAL A 64 -7.35 -19.18 4.34
N LEU A 65 -7.27 -18.11 5.15
CA LEU A 65 -6.67 -18.14 6.49
C LEU A 65 -7.71 -18.07 7.62
N GLY A 66 -8.95 -17.71 7.32
CA GLY A 66 -9.97 -17.38 8.30
C GLY A 66 -9.83 -15.93 8.80
N ARG A 67 -10.98 -15.32 9.13
CA ARG A 67 -11.06 -13.91 9.55
C ARG A 67 -10.24 -13.61 10.80
N GLU A 68 -10.23 -14.55 11.75
CA GLU A 68 -9.55 -14.38 13.04
C GLU A 68 -8.02 -14.28 12.92
N ALA A 69 -7.45 -14.89 11.88
CA ALA A 69 -6.02 -14.81 11.62
C ALA A 69 -5.61 -13.51 10.91
N VAL A 70 -6.54 -12.77 10.30
CA VAL A 70 -6.21 -11.63 9.45
C VAL A 70 -6.48 -10.31 10.17
N MET A 71 -5.47 -9.44 10.19
CA MET A 71 -5.56 -8.04 10.56
C MET A 71 -5.42 -7.18 9.30
N GLY A 72 -5.85 -5.92 9.37
CA GLY A 72 -5.50 -4.94 8.34
C GLY A 72 -4.14 -4.32 8.62
N GLY A 73 -3.47 -3.84 7.57
CA GLY A 73 -2.20 -3.16 7.72
C GLY A 73 -1.83 -2.28 6.54
N THR A 74 -1.04 -1.25 6.82
CA THR A 74 -0.42 -0.39 5.81
C THR A 74 0.96 0.06 6.30
N ALA A 75 1.86 0.31 5.37
CA ALA A 75 3.25 0.62 5.64
C ALA A 75 3.72 1.85 4.86
N PHE A 76 4.49 2.69 5.52
CA PHE A 76 5.23 3.79 4.91
C PHE A 76 6.72 3.58 5.17
N VAL A 77 7.45 3.21 4.14
CA VAL A 77 8.90 3.07 4.13
C VAL A 77 9.37 3.21 2.68
N THR A 78 10.51 3.83 2.49
CA THR A 78 11.16 3.88 1.18
C THR A 78 12.28 2.86 1.15
N GLY A 79 12.03 1.72 0.52
CA GLY A 79 13.01 0.64 0.38
C GLY A 79 13.13 0.17 -1.07
N SER A 80 14.34 -0.10 -1.50
CA SER A 80 14.64 -0.63 -2.84
C SER A 80 15.57 -1.82 -2.78
N ILE A 81 15.35 -2.81 -3.63
CA ILE A 81 16.30 -3.89 -3.86
C ILE A 81 17.40 -3.35 -4.76
N VAL A 82 18.62 -3.25 -4.24
CA VAL A 82 19.77 -2.72 -4.99
C VAL A 82 20.64 -3.82 -5.59
N ALA A 83 20.58 -5.01 -5.01
CA ALA A 83 21.19 -6.23 -5.53
C ALA A 83 20.47 -7.45 -4.93
N PRO A 84 20.65 -8.67 -5.45
CA PRO A 84 20.12 -9.88 -4.84
C PRO A 84 20.52 -9.97 -3.36
N GLY A 85 19.52 -10.09 -2.47
CA GLY A 85 19.74 -10.15 -1.02
C GLY A 85 20.04 -8.82 -0.32
N ILE A 86 20.15 -7.69 -1.05
CA ILE A 86 20.47 -6.38 -0.48
C ILE A 86 19.28 -5.43 -0.69
N VAL A 87 18.65 -5.04 0.42
CA VAL A 87 17.61 -4.02 0.44
C VAL A 87 18.17 -2.75 1.08
N ARG A 88 18.05 -1.63 0.37
CA ARG A 88 18.43 -0.31 0.88
C ARG A 88 17.19 0.45 1.28
N GLN A 89 17.14 0.91 2.52
CA GLN A 89 16.17 1.91 2.97
C GLN A 89 16.72 3.30 2.69
N THR A 90 15.87 4.18 2.15
CA THR A 90 16.20 5.60 1.91
C THR A 90 15.37 6.44 2.85
N GLY A 91 16.05 7.34 3.59
CA GLY A 91 15.42 8.14 4.66
C GLY A 91 15.20 7.34 5.94
N THR A 92 14.79 8.06 6.99
CA THR A 92 14.60 7.50 8.34
C THR A 92 13.13 7.24 8.67
N TYR A 93 12.19 7.71 7.84
CA TYR A 93 10.77 7.54 8.09
C TYR A 93 10.34 6.10 7.82
N GLN A 94 9.89 5.44 8.88
CA GLN A 94 9.38 4.08 8.84
C GLN A 94 8.19 3.99 9.79
N ARG A 95 7.00 3.73 9.23
CA ARG A 95 5.75 3.63 9.98
C ARG A 95 4.93 2.45 9.50
N MET A 96 4.46 1.62 10.43
CA MET A 96 3.51 0.56 10.18
C MET A 96 2.22 0.83 10.95
N THR A 97 1.09 0.95 10.27
CA THR A 97 -0.22 1.06 10.90
C THR A 97 -0.97 -0.26 10.69
N PHE A 98 -1.54 -0.80 11.75
CA PHE A 98 -2.25 -2.08 11.74
C PHE A 98 -3.40 -2.06 12.74
N GLY A 99 -4.33 -2.99 12.59
CA GLY A 99 -5.47 -3.11 13.50
C GLY A 99 -6.36 -4.29 13.16
N GLU A 100 -7.23 -4.64 14.09
CA GLU A 100 -8.24 -5.64 13.86
C GLU A 100 -9.29 -5.11 12.87
N LEU A 101 -9.84 -6.01 12.05
CA LEU A 101 -10.82 -5.64 11.03
C LEU A 101 -12.20 -5.29 11.60
N ASP A 102 -12.44 -5.61 12.85
CA ASP A 102 -13.65 -5.26 13.61
C ASP A 102 -13.47 -4.02 14.50
N GLY A 103 -12.28 -3.42 14.51
CA GLY A 103 -11.96 -2.20 15.24
C GLY A 103 -11.59 -2.40 16.71
N ARG A 104 -11.62 -3.63 17.24
CA ARG A 104 -11.19 -3.89 18.63
C ARG A 104 -9.69 -3.62 18.80
N ILE A 105 -9.32 -3.10 19.94
CA ILE A 105 -7.93 -2.97 20.37
C ILE A 105 -7.52 -4.27 21.06
N SER A 106 -6.73 -5.09 20.38
CA SER A 106 -6.36 -6.43 20.82
C SER A 106 -5.00 -6.50 21.50
N GLU A 107 -4.81 -7.51 22.36
CA GLU A 107 -3.52 -7.79 23.01
C GLU A 107 -2.41 -8.08 21.99
N ARG A 108 -2.71 -8.78 20.90
CA ARG A 108 -1.72 -9.04 19.83
C ARG A 108 -1.32 -7.75 19.10
N GLY A 109 -2.26 -6.80 18.96
CA GLY A 109 -1.99 -5.46 18.42
C GLY A 109 -1.08 -4.66 19.36
N HIS A 110 -1.34 -4.65 20.66
CA HIS A 110 -0.46 -3.98 21.63
C HIS A 110 0.95 -4.54 21.59
N ARG A 111 1.12 -5.85 21.64
CA ARG A 111 2.43 -6.50 21.57
C ARG A 111 3.21 -6.16 20.29
N LEU A 112 2.52 -6.10 19.15
CA LEU A 112 3.18 -5.72 17.90
C LEU A 112 3.63 -4.25 17.95
N ARG A 113 2.81 -3.34 18.49
CA ARG A 113 3.19 -1.94 18.66
C ARG A 113 4.45 -1.81 19.52
N GLU A 114 4.50 -2.46 20.68
CA GLU A 114 5.66 -2.45 21.57
C GLU A 114 6.92 -2.97 20.86
N MET A 115 6.78 -4.00 20.01
CA MET A 115 7.90 -4.53 19.25
C MET A 115 8.38 -3.55 18.16
N CYS A 116 7.47 -2.81 17.50
CA CYS A 116 7.84 -1.77 16.55
C CYS A 116 8.61 -0.64 17.24
N GLU A 117 8.13 -0.19 18.40
CA GLU A 117 8.77 0.84 19.22
C GLU A 117 10.18 0.38 19.67
N ALA A 118 10.32 -0.85 20.17
CA ALA A 118 11.62 -1.43 20.53
C ALA A 118 12.55 -1.57 19.33
N ALA A 119 12.01 -1.76 18.13
CA ALA A 119 12.76 -1.85 16.87
C ALA A 119 13.11 -0.48 16.26
N GLY A 120 12.75 0.62 16.93
CA GLY A 120 13.11 1.99 16.54
C GLY A 120 12.27 2.56 15.40
N PHE A 121 11.08 2.03 15.14
CA PHE A 121 10.16 2.59 14.17
C PHE A 121 8.73 2.73 14.71
N GLU A 122 7.93 3.60 14.07
CA GLU A 122 6.59 3.92 14.53
C GLU A 122 5.61 2.77 14.22
N GLY A 123 5.06 2.15 15.28
CA GLY A 123 3.96 1.19 15.21
C GLY A 123 2.66 1.83 15.69
N VAL A 124 1.65 1.93 14.81
CA VAL A 124 0.34 2.53 15.15
C VAL A 124 -0.73 1.45 15.16
N LEU A 125 -1.32 1.23 16.35
CA LEU A 125 -2.47 0.36 16.51
C LEU A 125 -3.75 1.17 16.29
N SER A 126 -4.47 0.87 15.21
CA SER A 126 -5.67 1.59 14.79
C SER A 126 -6.93 0.90 15.28
N SER A 127 -7.91 1.68 15.74
CA SER A 127 -9.29 1.23 16.04
C SER A 127 -10.20 1.22 14.80
N ASP A 128 -9.76 1.77 13.68
CA ASP A 128 -10.40 1.62 12.36
C ASP A 128 -9.31 1.59 11.28
N ILE A 129 -8.78 0.41 11.06
CA ILE A 129 -7.64 0.20 10.13
C ILE A 129 -8.00 0.48 8.67
N ARG A 130 -9.28 0.49 8.31
CA ARG A 130 -9.72 0.83 6.97
C ARG A 130 -9.36 2.27 6.60
N VAL A 131 -9.48 3.19 7.57
CA VAL A 131 -9.18 4.60 7.34
C VAL A 131 -7.73 4.81 6.87
N PRO A 132 -6.68 4.44 7.62
CA PRO A 132 -5.30 4.67 7.16
C PRO A 132 -4.93 3.87 5.90
N ILE A 133 -5.54 2.71 5.64
CA ILE A 133 -5.36 2.00 4.37
C ILE A 133 -5.89 2.84 3.21
N TRP A 134 -7.10 3.40 3.34
CA TRP A 134 -7.72 4.23 2.32
C TRP A 134 -7.06 5.60 2.16
N GLU A 135 -6.63 6.24 3.25
CA GLU A 135 -5.86 7.50 3.18
C GLU A 135 -4.59 7.34 2.34
N LYS A 136 -3.86 6.24 2.54
CA LYS A 136 -2.70 5.91 1.68
C LYS A 136 -3.12 5.64 0.24
N PHE A 137 -4.19 4.89 0.03
CA PHE A 137 -4.69 4.53 -1.29
C PHE A 137 -5.13 5.74 -2.10
N ILE A 138 -5.86 6.68 -1.49
CA ILE A 138 -6.32 7.94 -2.07
C ILE A 138 -5.13 8.75 -2.62
N LEU A 139 -4.01 8.78 -1.90
CA LEU A 139 -2.81 9.46 -2.35
C LEU A 139 -2.09 8.69 -3.47
N LEU A 140 -1.93 7.38 -3.30
CA LEU A 140 -1.10 6.56 -4.19
C LEU A 140 -1.72 6.37 -5.58
N VAL A 141 -3.03 6.22 -5.69
CA VAL A 141 -3.69 5.91 -6.96
C VAL A 141 -3.45 6.99 -8.01
N PRO A 142 -3.84 8.27 -7.79
CA PRO A 142 -3.64 9.31 -8.79
C PRO A 142 -2.14 9.61 -9.02
N LEU A 143 -1.34 9.61 -7.95
CA LEU A 143 0.10 9.86 -8.04
C LEU A 143 0.81 8.82 -8.90
N SER A 144 0.50 7.54 -8.68
CA SER A 144 1.07 6.44 -9.47
C SER A 144 0.55 6.45 -10.90
N GLY A 145 -0.72 6.79 -11.09
CA GLY A 145 -1.33 6.92 -12.41
C GLY A 145 -0.64 7.98 -13.25
N LEU A 146 -0.50 9.20 -12.72
CA LEU A 146 0.11 10.30 -13.46
C LEU A 146 1.62 10.09 -13.69
N ASN A 147 2.37 9.62 -12.69
CA ASN A 147 3.78 9.29 -12.89
C ASN A 147 3.97 8.24 -14.02
N ALA A 148 3.10 7.22 -14.06
CA ALA A 148 3.17 6.19 -15.09
C ALA A 148 2.75 6.72 -16.48
N LEU A 149 1.67 7.52 -16.56
CA LEU A 149 1.22 8.11 -17.83
C LEU A 149 2.24 9.07 -18.42
N THR A 150 2.74 9.98 -17.59
CA THR A 150 3.68 11.04 -18.03
C THR A 150 5.11 10.53 -18.16
N ARG A 151 5.47 9.43 -17.46
CA ARG A 151 6.83 8.84 -17.39
C ARG A 151 7.88 9.80 -16.86
N VAL A 152 7.47 10.82 -16.12
CA VAL A 152 8.37 11.81 -15.53
C VAL A 152 8.10 11.98 -14.02
N PRO A 153 9.10 12.44 -13.24
CA PRO A 153 8.93 12.67 -11.82
C PRO A 153 7.97 13.83 -11.54
N LEU A 154 7.44 13.85 -10.31
CA LEU A 154 6.42 14.77 -9.82
C LEU A 154 6.68 16.25 -10.16
N GLY A 155 7.89 16.73 -9.99
CA GLY A 155 8.25 18.14 -10.23
C GLY A 155 8.19 18.57 -11.70
N LYS A 156 7.95 17.64 -12.64
CA LYS A 156 7.78 17.96 -14.05
C LYS A 156 6.34 18.16 -14.47
N TRP A 157 5.38 17.83 -13.57
CA TRP A 157 3.96 17.92 -13.89
C TRP A 157 3.09 18.57 -12.80
N ARG A 158 3.54 18.62 -11.53
CA ARG A 158 2.70 19.12 -10.42
C ARG A 158 2.31 20.60 -10.51
N ASP A 159 3.06 21.38 -11.28
CA ASP A 159 2.81 22.82 -11.48
C ASP A 159 2.15 23.10 -12.84
N ASP A 160 1.91 22.07 -13.65
CA ASP A 160 1.15 22.14 -14.88
C ASP A 160 -0.36 22.13 -14.55
N PRO A 161 -1.15 23.14 -14.97
CA PRO A 161 -2.55 23.26 -14.57
C PRO A 161 -3.44 22.12 -15.05
N ASP A 162 -3.19 21.58 -16.25
CA ASP A 162 -4.00 20.50 -16.80
C ASP A 162 -3.73 19.16 -16.08
N LEU A 163 -2.46 18.87 -15.82
CA LEU A 163 -2.05 17.66 -15.09
C LEU A 163 -2.43 17.74 -13.62
N LEU A 164 -2.37 18.92 -13.01
CA LEU A 164 -2.84 19.13 -11.64
C LEU A 164 -4.36 18.91 -11.52
N ALA A 165 -5.14 19.44 -12.48
CA ALA A 165 -6.59 19.22 -12.52
C ALA A 165 -6.92 17.73 -12.71
N LEU A 166 -6.18 17.02 -13.56
CA LEU A 166 -6.34 15.59 -13.78
C LEU A 166 -6.02 14.79 -12.50
N TYR A 167 -4.95 15.16 -11.79
CA TYR A 167 -4.59 14.56 -10.49
C TYR A 167 -5.71 14.75 -9.46
N GLU A 168 -6.19 15.98 -9.31
CA GLU A 168 -7.26 16.31 -8.36
C GLU A 168 -8.56 15.57 -8.69
N ALA A 169 -8.93 15.48 -9.97
CA ALA A 169 -10.12 14.73 -10.40
C ALA A 169 -10.00 13.23 -10.06
N ALA A 170 -8.86 12.59 -10.35
CA ALA A 170 -8.61 11.19 -9.98
C ALA A 170 -8.65 10.97 -8.46
N LEU A 171 -8.13 11.94 -7.69
CA LEU A 171 -8.14 11.94 -6.23
C LEU A 171 -9.60 12.00 -5.70
N ARG A 172 -10.43 12.93 -6.23
CA ARG A 172 -11.84 13.07 -5.87
C ARG A 172 -12.65 11.80 -6.17
N GLU A 173 -12.43 11.18 -7.32
CA GLU A 173 -13.05 9.88 -7.65
C GLU A 173 -12.69 8.82 -6.63
N THR A 174 -11.41 8.73 -6.24
CA THR A 174 -10.94 7.73 -5.27
C THR A 174 -11.54 7.97 -3.88
N VAL A 175 -11.65 9.23 -3.44
CA VAL A 175 -12.33 9.61 -2.19
C VAL A 175 -13.81 9.23 -2.23
N ALA A 176 -14.52 9.58 -3.33
CA ALA A 176 -15.94 9.26 -3.49
C ALA A 176 -16.21 7.74 -3.39
N VAL A 177 -15.35 6.94 -4.02
CA VAL A 177 -15.42 5.47 -3.94
C VAL A 177 -15.17 5.00 -2.51
N GLY A 178 -14.18 5.55 -1.80
CA GLY A 178 -13.89 5.20 -0.41
C GLY A 178 -15.05 5.50 0.55
N LEU A 179 -15.72 6.65 0.36
CA LEU A 179 -16.92 7.01 1.12
C LEU A 179 -18.08 6.04 0.82
N ALA A 180 -18.28 5.67 -0.45
CA ALA A 180 -19.30 4.70 -0.85
C ALA A 180 -19.03 3.29 -0.32
N GLU A 181 -17.77 2.90 -0.12
CA GLU A 181 -17.36 1.68 0.60
C GLU A 181 -17.60 1.78 2.13
N GLY A 182 -18.12 2.90 2.62
CA GLY A 182 -18.41 3.11 4.05
C GLY A 182 -17.17 3.38 4.90
N VAL A 183 -16.07 3.84 4.30
CA VAL A 183 -14.89 4.26 5.04
C VAL A 183 -15.10 5.65 5.63
N LYS A 184 -14.77 5.84 6.89
CA LYS A 184 -14.93 7.11 7.60
C LYS A 184 -13.82 8.11 7.23
N LEU A 185 -13.73 8.46 5.95
CA LEU A 185 -12.78 9.44 5.47
C LEU A 185 -13.13 10.83 5.97
N SER A 186 -12.09 11.62 6.23
CA SER A 186 -12.26 13.03 6.62
C SER A 186 -12.83 13.86 5.46
N PRO A 187 -13.71 14.84 5.72
CA PRO A 187 -14.25 15.74 4.70
C PRO A 187 -13.16 16.47 3.89
N ASP A 188 -12.00 16.71 4.49
CA ASP A 188 -10.83 17.37 3.88
C ASP A 188 -9.81 16.38 3.26
N SER A 189 -10.22 15.13 2.98
CA SER A 189 -9.31 14.11 2.42
C SER A 189 -8.73 14.51 1.07
N VAL A 190 -9.48 15.26 0.26
CA VAL A 190 -8.98 15.78 -1.03
C VAL A 190 -7.91 16.84 -0.80
N GLU A 191 -8.19 17.82 0.05
CA GLU A 191 -7.27 18.91 0.40
C GLU A 191 -5.97 18.35 1.03
N LYS A 192 -6.08 17.37 1.91
CA LYS A 192 -4.93 16.66 2.50
C LYS A 192 -4.12 15.93 1.45
N GLY A 193 -4.77 15.23 0.51
CA GLY A 193 -4.10 14.55 -0.59
C GLY A 193 -3.35 15.51 -1.50
N MET A 194 -3.96 16.65 -1.84
CA MET A 194 -3.33 17.73 -2.61
C MET A 194 -2.12 18.33 -1.86
N ALA A 195 -2.26 18.64 -0.58
CA ALA A 195 -1.19 19.18 0.24
C ALA A 195 -0.01 18.20 0.37
N MET A 196 -0.30 16.92 0.60
CA MET A 196 0.72 15.87 0.69
C MET A 196 1.49 15.73 -0.63
N MET A 197 0.80 15.69 -1.78
CA MET A 197 1.46 15.64 -3.09
C MET A 197 2.39 16.84 -3.29
N ARG A 198 1.94 18.06 -2.95
CA ARG A 198 2.75 19.28 -3.07
C ARG A 198 3.98 19.29 -2.17
N SER A 199 3.93 18.64 -1.01
CA SER A 199 5.04 18.53 -0.06
C SER A 199 6.13 17.54 -0.49
N MET A 200 5.84 16.66 -1.44
CA MET A 200 6.79 15.65 -1.91
C MET A 200 7.95 16.27 -2.70
N PRO A 201 9.14 15.67 -2.66
CA PRO A 201 10.28 16.14 -3.44
C PRO A 201 10.00 16.16 -4.96
N PRO A 202 10.54 17.12 -5.71
CA PRO A 202 10.29 17.22 -7.16
C PRO A 202 10.79 16.01 -7.96
N TYR A 203 11.79 15.30 -7.46
CA TYR A 203 12.31 14.08 -8.09
C TYR A 203 11.50 12.82 -7.73
N HIS A 204 10.40 12.95 -6.99
CA HIS A 204 9.60 11.82 -6.58
C HIS A 204 9.00 11.09 -7.78
N MET A 205 9.26 9.78 -7.84
CA MET A 205 8.69 8.83 -8.77
C MET A 205 8.11 7.66 -7.97
N THR A 206 6.87 7.30 -8.21
CA THR A 206 6.25 6.15 -7.54
C THR A 206 6.87 4.82 -7.97
N SER A 207 6.68 3.76 -7.16
CA SER A 207 7.11 2.40 -7.52
C SER A 207 6.53 1.97 -8.87
N MET A 208 5.22 2.17 -9.08
CA MET A 208 4.55 1.80 -10.33
C MET A 208 5.10 2.60 -11.54
N GLY A 209 5.43 3.90 -11.37
CA GLY A 209 6.09 4.69 -12.40
C GLY A 209 7.47 4.13 -12.76
N ASN A 210 8.26 3.77 -11.75
CA ASN A 210 9.56 3.11 -11.94
C ASN A 210 9.42 1.72 -12.58
N ASP A 211 8.40 0.94 -12.20
CA ASP A 211 8.14 -0.37 -12.77
C ASP A 211 7.77 -0.28 -14.25
N LEU A 212 6.95 0.70 -14.64
CA LEU A 212 6.67 0.97 -16.06
C LEU A 212 7.94 1.27 -16.86
N LEU A 213 8.80 2.16 -16.34
CA LEU A 213 10.05 2.53 -17.01
C LEU A 213 11.03 1.35 -17.17
N ARG A 214 10.97 0.39 -16.25
CA ARG A 214 11.79 -0.83 -16.29
C ARG A 214 11.16 -1.99 -17.04
N GLY A 215 9.94 -1.82 -17.56
CA GLY A 215 9.18 -2.90 -18.19
C GLY A 215 8.72 -3.99 -17.22
N ASN A 216 8.60 -3.68 -15.94
CA ASN A 216 8.11 -4.59 -14.92
C ASN A 216 6.59 -4.66 -14.92
N ARG A 217 6.05 -5.72 -14.28
CA ARG A 217 4.61 -5.85 -14.00
C ARG A 217 4.12 -4.70 -13.12
N LEU A 218 2.93 -4.13 -13.46
CA LEU A 218 2.35 -3.00 -12.75
C LEU A 218 1.31 -3.42 -11.70
N GLU A 219 1.23 -2.65 -10.61
CA GLU A 219 0.14 -2.72 -9.60
C GLU A 219 -1.17 -2.07 -10.11
N LEU A 220 -1.26 -1.69 -11.37
CA LEU A 220 -2.38 -0.99 -11.99
C LEU A 220 -3.77 -1.59 -11.70
N PRO A 221 -3.97 -2.95 -11.74
CA PRO A 221 -5.26 -3.55 -11.41
C PRO A 221 -5.71 -3.31 -9.97
N TRP A 222 -4.76 -3.19 -9.04
CA TRP A 222 -5.02 -2.94 -7.62
C TRP A 222 -5.06 -1.46 -7.24
N PHE A 223 -4.76 -0.55 -8.19
CA PHE A 223 -4.83 0.90 -8.06
C PHE A 223 -6.01 1.45 -8.86
N ALA A 224 -5.79 2.10 -9.99
CA ALA A 224 -6.86 2.66 -10.81
C ALA A 224 -7.90 1.61 -11.24
N GLY A 225 -7.47 0.37 -11.51
CA GLY A 225 -8.37 -0.75 -11.80
C GLY A 225 -9.33 -1.05 -10.65
N LYS A 226 -8.85 -0.99 -9.39
CA LYS A 226 -9.70 -1.21 -8.21
C LYS A 226 -10.68 -0.04 -8.01
N VAL A 227 -10.27 1.20 -8.21
CA VAL A 227 -11.18 2.37 -8.16
C VAL A 227 -12.32 2.21 -9.18
N VAL A 228 -12.00 1.80 -10.40
CA VAL A 228 -13.00 1.56 -11.46
C VAL A 228 -13.95 0.41 -11.10
N GLU A 229 -13.42 -0.69 -10.55
CA GLU A 229 -14.22 -1.84 -10.11
C GLU A 229 -15.23 -1.44 -9.03
N LEU A 230 -14.73 -0.78 -7.97
CA LEU A 230 -15.57 -0.35 -6.85
C LEU A 230 -16.53 0.78 -7.26
N GLY A 231 -16.08 1.72 -8.10
CA GLY A 231 -16.93 2.75 -8.65
C GLY A 231 -18.14 2.17 -9.40
N ARG A 232 -17.93 1.16 -10.24
CA ARG A 232 -19.02 0.44 -10.92
C ARG A 232 -19.96 -0.25 -9.95
N ARG A 233 -19.43 -0.88 -8.89
CA ARG A 233 -20.23 -1.54 -7.84
C ARG A 233 -21.19 -0.59 -7.16
N HIS A 234 -20.76 0.65 -6.91
CA HIS A 234 -21.52 1.67 -6.19
C HIS A 234 -22.21 2.70 -7.11
N GLY A 235 -22.10 2.58 -8.42
CA GLY A 235 -22.65 3.56 -9.35
C GLY A 235 -21.94 4.92 -9.30
N ILE A 236 -20.69 4.97 -8.84
CA ILE A 236 -19.85 6.17 -8.78
C ILE A 236 -19.06 6.31 -10.08
N PRO A 237 -19.21 7.40 -10.84
CA PRO A 237 -18.42 7.65 -12.03
C PRO A 237 -16.94 7.82 -11.68
N THR A 238 -16.06 7.12 -12.45
CA THR A 238 -14.60 7.20 -12.28
C THR A 238 -13.91 7.38 -13.63
N PRO A 239 -14.26 8.44 -14.42
CA PRO A 239 -13.77 8.61 -15.78
C PRO A 239 -12.25 8.77 -15.85
N VAL A 240 -11.61 9.49 -14.91
CA VAL A 240 -10.18 9.73 -14.93
C VAL A 240 -9.41 8.45 -14.55
N ASN A 241 -9.79 7.78 -13.48
CA ASN A 241 -9.19 6.49 -13.14
C ASN A 241 -9.46 5.44 -14.24
N GLY A 242 -10.62 5.50 -14.90
CA GLY A 242 -10.95 4.68 -16.05
C GLY A 242 -10.01 4.90 -17.23
N PHE A 243 -9.70 6.16 -17.54
CA PHE A 243 -8.73 6.53 -18.57
C PHE A 243 -7.31 6.05 -18.20
N ILE A 244 -6.86 6.34 -16.96
CA ILE A 244 -5.56 5.88 -16.47
C ILE A 244 -5.42 4.36 -16.61
N TYR A 245 -6.44 3.63 -16.17
CA TYR A 245 -6.46 2.16 -16.25
C TYR A 245 -6.40 1.66 -17.68
N ALA A 246 -7.21 2.22 -18.58
CA ALA A 246 -7.27 1.82 -19.98
C ALA A 246 -5.95 2.10 -20.72
N ALA A 247 -5.39 3.29 -20.53
CA ALA A 247 -4.15 3.72 -21.18
C ALA A 247 -2.93 2.90 -20.76
N LEU A 248 -2.86 2.49 -19.48
CA LEU A 248 -1.74 1.72 -18.95
C LEU A 248 -1.94 0.19 -19.02
N LYS A 249 -3.15 -0.27 -19.34
CA LYS A 249 -3.49 -1.70 -19.39
C LYS A 249 -2.59 -2.56 -20.28
N PRO A 250 -2.12 -2.09 -21.46
CA PRO A 250 -1.17 -2.85 -22.27
C PRO A 250 0.14 -3.20 -21.55
N HIS A 251 0.52 -2.43 -20.54
CA HIS A 251 1.77 -2.59 -19.77
C HIS A 251 1.60 -3.39 -18.47
N VAL A 252 0.41 -3.89 -18.19
CA VAL A 252 0.10 -4.51 -16.88
C VAL A 252 0.99 -5.70 -16.55
N ASN A 253 1.38 -6.49 -17.54
CA ASN A 253 2.23 -7.66 -17.37
C ASN A 253 3.73 -7.40 -17.68
N GLY A 254 4.12 -6.16 -17.86
CA GLY A 254 5.44 -5.72 -18.24
C GLY A 254 5.44 -4.97 -19.58
N ALA A 255 6.61 -4.79 -20.18
CA ALA A 255 6.71 -4.18 -21.52
C ALA A 255 5.87 -4.98 -22.53
N PRO A 256 5.02 -4.32 -23.34
CA PRO A 256 4.36 -4.99 -24.46
C PRO A 256 5.40 -5.56 -25.42
N ALA A 257 5.11 -6.74 -25.97
CA ALA A 257 5.94 -7.37 -27.01
C ALA A 257 5.91 -6.57 -28.31
#